data_a6876863c7f166b57a9a85af971bcecf
#
_entry.id   a6876863c7f166b57a9a85af971bcecf
#
_cell.length_a   1.000
_cell.length_b   1.000
_cell.length_c   1.000
_cell.angle_alpha   90.00
_cell.angle_beta   90.00
_cell.angle_gamma   90.00
#
_symmetry.space_group_name_H-M   'P 1'
#
loop_
_entity.id
_entity.type
_entity.pdbx_description
1 polymer ?
#
loop_
_entity_poly.entity_id
_entity_poly.type
_entity_poly.pdbx_seq_one_letter_code
_entity_poly.pdbx_strand_id
1 'polypeptide(L)'
;MLVELAMAGHEIVIISAKPWWSIHDTLIWLGEKKVPSKEIHFIEDKWNINCDVYIDDAPHQLENFVKHVPEKLILRFVRPYNRPVSGTKDLNDWMELSSLLESYNL
;
A
#
# COMPACT_ATOMS: atom_id res chain seq x y z
N MET A 1 -2.77 -3.99 13.25
CA MET A 1 -1.72 -3.13 12.66
C MET A 1 -2.27 -1.88 11.98
N LEU A 2 -3.17 -1.98 11.02
CA LEU A 2 -3.73 -0.80 10.36
C LEU A 2 -4.52 0.12 11.32
N VAL A 3 -5.26 -0.47 12.26
CA VAL A 3 -5.97 0.31 13.28
C VAL A 3 -5.00 1.13 14.13
N GLU A 4 -3.88 0.53 14.52
CA GLU A 4 -2.85 1.21 15.29
C GLU A 4 -2.24 2.38 14.53
N LEU A 5 -1.98 2.21 13.24
CA LEU A 5 -1.48 3.27 12.38
C LEU A 5 -2.50 4.41 12.26
N ALA A 6 -3.76 4.09 12.06
CA ALA A 6 -4.82 5.09 11.98
C ALA A 6 -4.94 5.87 13.28
N MET A 7 -4.85 5.19 14.43
CA MET A 7 -4.90 5.83 15.74
C MET A 7 -3.67 6.71 16.00
N ALA A 8 -2.54 6.40 15.38
CA ALA A 8 -1.33 7.20 15.45
C ALA A 8 -1.34 8.42 14.51
N GLY A 9 -2.43 8.65 13.80
CA GLY A 9 -2.59 9.80 12.92
C GLY A 9 -2.30 9.55 11.44
N HIS A 10 -1.98 8.33 11.06
CA HIS A 10 -1.78 7.99 9.65
C HIS A 10 -3.11 7.82 8.93
N GLU A 11 -3.19 8.36 7.72
CA GLU A 11 -4.36 8.16 6.86
C GLU A 11 -4.15 6.91 6.02
N ILE A 12 -5.06 5.96 6.14
CA ILE A 12 -5.00 4.71 5.39
C ILE A 12 -5.79 4.88 4.09
N VAL A 13 -5.11 4.66 2.96
CA VAL A 13 -5.71 4.73 1.63
C VAL A 13 -5.59 3.36 0.98
N ILE A 14 -6.70 2.82 0.53
CA ILE A 14 -6.73 1.55 -0.18
C ILE A 14 -6.82 1.83 -1.67
N ILE A 15 -5.90 1.27 -2.44
CA ILE A 15 -5.88 1.41 -3.89
C ILE A 15 -5.88 0.01 -4.50
N SER A 16 -6.91 -0.30 -5.28
CA SER A 16 -7.08 -1.60 -5.91
C SER A 16 -7.12 -1.45 -7.43
N ALA A 17 -6.36 -2.30 -8.13
CA ALA A 17 -6.41 -2.40 -9.59
C ALA A 17 -7.38 -3.48 -10.07
N LYS A 18 -8.21 -4.03 -9.16
CA LYS A 18 -9.18 -5.07 -9.50
C LYS A 18 -10.23 -4.55 -10.48
N PRO A 19 -10.77 -5.41 -11.38
CA PRO A 19 -11.78 -5.00 -12.33
C PRO A 19 -13.08 -4.55 -11.64
N TRP A 20 -13.87 -3.75 -12.35
CA TRP A 20 -15.08 -3.14 -11.81
C TRP A 20 -16.09 -4.15 -11.25
N TRP A 21 -16.16 -5.35 -11.81
CA TRP A 21 -17.12 -6.38 -11.34
C TRP A 21 -16.76 -6.97 -9.98
N SER A 22 -15.54 -6.72 -9.49
CA SER A 22 -15.11 -7.16 -8.15
C SER A 22 -15.21 -6.07 -7.09
N ILE A 23 -15.72 -4.87 -7.45
CA ILE A 23 -15.78 -3.73 -6.52
C ILE A 23 -16.64 -4.05 -5.30
N HIS A 24 -17.84 -4.58 -5.52
CA HIS A 24 -18.76 -4.91 -4.42
C HIS A 24 -18.15 -5.91 -3.44
N ASP A 25 -17.57 -6.99 -3.97
CA ASP A 25 -16.93 -8.02 -3.14
C ASP A 25 -15.77 -7.44 -2.34
N THR A 26 -14.99 -6.57 -2.95
CA THR A 26 -13.86 -5.90 -2.29
C THR A 26 -14.35 -5.02 -1.13
N LEU A 27 -15.42 -4.25 -1.35
CA LEU A 27 -15.99 -3.38 -0.34
C LEU A 27 -16.57 -4.19 0.83
N ILE A 28 -17.23 -5.31 0.54
CA ILE A 28 -17.74 -6.22 1.58
C ILE A 28 -16.58 -6.78 2.40
N TRP A 29 -15.53 -7.25 1.73
CA TRP A 29 -14.34 -7.78 2.39
C TRP A 29 -13.68 -6.75 3.31
N LEU A 30 -13.51 -5.52 2.82
CA LEU A 30 -12.93 -4.43 3.62
C LEU A 30 -13.80 -4.14 4.85
N GLY A 31 -15.12 -4.14 4.69
CA GLY A 31 -16.06 -3.92 5.78
C GLY A 31 -16.02 -5.03 6.82
N GLU A 32 -15.98 -6.30 6.37
CA GLU A 32 -15.88 -7.45 7.25
C GLU A 32 -14.58 -7.46 8.05
N LYS A 33 -13.47 -7.07 7.42
CA LYS A 33 -12.15 -6.99 8.05
C LYS A 33 -11.98 -5.70 8.85
N LYS A 34 -12.94 -4.79 8.80
CA LYS A 34 -12.91 -3.50 9.50
C LYS A 34 -11.63 -2.72 9.21
N VAL A 35 -11.26 -2.66 7.95
CA VAL A 35 -10.07 -1.91 7.51
C VAL A 35 -10.33 -0.41 7.69
N PRO A 36 -9.52 0.31 8.47
CA PRO A 36 -9.77 1.73 8.79
C PRO A 36 -9.27 2.64 7.65
N SER A 37 -9.86 2.50 6.49
CA SER A 37 -9.47 3.29 5.31
C SER A 37 -10.21 4.62 5.26
N LYS A 38 -9.47 5.70 5.01
CA LYS A 38 -10.03 7.02 4.80
C LYS A 38 -10.54 7.18 3.38
N GLU A 39 -9.82 6.60 2.41
CA GLU A 39 -10.17 6.62 1.00
C GLU A 39 -10.02 5.24 0.42
N ILE A 40 -10.86 4.92 -0.55
CA ILE A 40 -10.79 3.66 -1.30
C ILE A 40 -10.88 4.02 -2.79
N HIS A 41 -9.87 3.64 -3.56
CA HIS A 41 -9.78 3.91 -4.99
C HIS A 41 -9.69 2.61 -5.78
N PHE A 42 -10.40 2.55 -6.89
CA PHE A 42 -10.35 1.45 -7.84
C PHE A 42 -9.76 1.99 -9.15
N ILE A 43 -8.46 1.87 -9.32
CA ILE A 43 -7.73 2.47 -10.44
C ILE A 43 -6.51 1.63 -10.77
N GLU A 44 -6.19 1.50 -12.06
CA GLU A 44 -5.01 0.77 -12.53
C GLU A 44 -3.72 1.53 -12.25
N ASP A 45 -3.72 2.82 -12.53
CA ASP A 45 -2.54 3.67 -12.40
C ASP A 45 -2.44 4.23 -10.96
N LYS A 46 -2.08 3.35 -10.03
CA LYS A 46 -2.10 3.63 -8.59
C LYS A 46 -1.27 4.85 -8.18
N TRP A 47 -0.20 5.18 -8.92
CA TRP A 47 0.64 6.34 -8.60
C TRP A 47 -0.08 7.68 -8.75
N ASN A 48 -1.23 7.72 -9.43
CA ASN A 48 -2.04 8.92 -9.56
C ASN A 48 -2.71 9.35 -8.25
N ILE A 49 -2.79 8.44 -7.29
CA ILE A 49 -3.29 8.75 -5.95
C ILE A 49 -2.10 9.17 -5.10
N ASN A 50 -2.08 10.42 -4.65
CA ASN A 50 -0.95 10.95 -3.91
C ASN A 50 -0.90 10.43 -2.47
N CYS A 51 0.15 9.71 -2.15
CA CYS A 51 0.43 9.18 -0.81
C CYS A 51 1.89 9.44 -0.48
N ASP A 52 2.21 9.44 0.81
CA ASP A 52 3.60 9.57 1.25
C ASP A 52 4.34 8.23 1.15
N VAL A 53 3.61 7.15 1.35
CA VAL A 53 4.14 5.78 1.35
C VAL A 53 3.22 4.90 0.51
N TYR A 54 3.82 4.10 -0.35
CA TYR A 54 3.10 3.07 -1.12
C TYR A 54 3.60 1.70 -0.69
N ILE A 55 2.66 0.78 -0.48
CA ILE A 55 2.96 -0.61 -0.11
C ILE A 55 2.22 -1.52 -1.10
N ASP A 56 2.95 -2.37 -1.78
CA ASP A 56 2.37 -3.31 -2.74
C ASP A 56 3.19 -4.60 -2.78
N ASP A 57 2.61 -5.65 -3.31
CA ASP A 57 3.29 -6.94 -3.49
C ASP A 57 3.48 -7.29 -4.98
N ALA A 58 2.83 -6.58 -5.88
CA ALA A 58 2.90 -6.83 -7.32
C ALA A 58 4.10 -6.11 -7.95
N PRO A 59 5.07 -6.85 -8.54
CA PRO A 59 6.26 -6.22 -9.14
C PRO A 59 5.96 -5.15 -10.17
N HIS A 60 4.96 -5.35 -11.02
CA HIS A 60 4.61 -4.37 -12.05
C HIS A 60 4.09 -3.06 -11.44
N GLN A 61 3.34 -3.12 -10.34
CA GLN A 61 2.88 -1.93 -9.63
C GLN A 61 4.05 -1.22 -8.95
N LEU A 62 4.95 -1.99 -8.32
CA LEU A 62 6.14 -1.42 -7.68
C LEU A 62 7.04 -0.73 -8.70
N GLU A 63 7.25 -1.33 -9.85
CA GLU A 63 8.02 -0.73 -10.94
C GLU A 63 7.40 0.58 -11.42
N ASN A 64 6.08 0.64 -11.52
CA ASN A 64 5.36 1.85 -11.89
C ASN A 64 5.50 2.96 -10.83
N PHE A 65 5.44 2.64 -9.55
CA PHE A 65 5.70 3.62 -8.49
C PHE A 65 7.11 4.19 -8.60
N VAL A 66 8.11 3.34 -8.80
CA VAL A 66 9.50 3.78 -8.93
C VAL A 66 9.68 4.66 -10.16
N LYS A 67 8.99 4.34 -11.25
CA LYS A 67 9.05 5.12 -12.49
C LYS A 67 8.40 6.49 -12.35
N HIS A 68 7.24 6.57 -11.72
CA HIS A 68 6.41 7.79 -11.72
C HIS A 68 6.56 8.63 -10.44
N VAL A 69 6.84 8.01 -9.30
CA VAL A 69 6.94 8.70 -8.00
C VAL A 69 8.18 8.23 -7.22
N PRO A 70 9.39 8.28 -7.84
CA PRO A 70 10.60 7.72 -7.21
C PRO A 70 11.01 8.42 -5.92
N GLU A 71 10.50 9.63 -5.65
CA GLU A 71 10.80 10.40 -4.43
C GLU A 71 10.00 9.91 -3.22
N LYS A 72 8.99 9.08 -3.43
CA LYS A 72 8.17 8.55 -2.35
C LYS A 72 8.82 7.30 -1.73
N LEU A 73 8.41 6.98 -0.51
CA LEU A 73 8.80 5.72 0.11
C LEU A 73 7.94 4.61 -0.47
N ILE A 74 8.58 3.67 -1.17
CA ILE A 74 7.90 2.57 -1.86
C ILE A 74 8.36 1.27 -1.22
N LEU A 75 7.43 0.54 -0.61
CA LEU A 75 7.70 -0.68 0.12
C LEU A 75 7.18 -1.89 -0.64
N ARG A 76 8.06 -2.87 -0.85
CA ARG A 76 7.67 -4.18 -1.36
C ARG A 76 7.28 -5.06 -0.18
N PHE A 77 6.02 -5.48 -0.12
CA PHE A 77 5.60 -6.47 0.86
C PHE A 77 6.08 -7.84 0.37
N VAL A 78 7.09 -8.39 1.05
CA VAL A 78 7.79 -9.60 0.62
C VAL A 78 6.86 -10.81 0.68
N ARG A 79 6.78 -11.54 -0.43
CA ARG A 79 5.99 -12.75 -0.59
C ARG A 79 6.80 -13.78 -1.39
N PRO A 80 6.50 -15.08 -1.23
CA PRO A 80 7.23 -16.13 -1.98
C PRO A 80 7.14 -15.99 -3.50
N TYR A 81 6.07 -15.35 -4.00
CA TYR A 81 5.80 -15.22 -5.44
C TYR A 81 6.36 -13.95 -6.05
N ASN A 82 6.88 -13.01 -5.26
CA ASN A 82 7.43 -11.77 -5.81
C ASN A 82 8.95 -11.69 -5.67
N ARG A 83 9.55 -10.79 -6.44
CA ARG A 83 10.98 -10.57 -6.48
C ARG A 83 11.34 -9.17 -6.01
N PRO A 84 12.59 -8.93 -5.57
CA PRO A 84 13.05 -7.58 -5.27
C PRO A 84 12.90 -6.66 -6.48
N VAL A 85 12.53 -5.42 -6.22
CA VAL A 85 12.40 -4.37 -7.25
C VAL A 85 13.31 -3.21 -6.88
N SER A 86 14.19 -2.81 -7.81
CA SER A 86 15.10 -1.70 -7.60
C SER A 86 14.32 -0.41 -7.31
N GLY A 87 14.77 0.34 -6.31
CA GLY A 87 14.10 1.57 -5.89
C GLY A 87 13.06 1.37 -4.79
N THR A 88 12.81 0.12 -4.39
CA THR A 88 11.90 -0.19 -3.28
C THR A 88 12.67 -0.69 -2.07
N LYS A 89 12.03 -0.61 -0.90
CA LYS A 89 12.52 -1.24 0.32
C LYS A 89 11.60 -2.40 0.69
N ASP A 90 12.20 -3.46 1.25
CA ASP A 90 11.46 -4.64 1.64
C ASP A 90 10.76 -4.45 2.98
N LEU A 91 9.50 -4.85 3.03
CA LEU A 91 8.70 -4.99 4.23
C LEU A 91 8.36 -6.46 4.37
N ASN A 92 8.94 -7.15 5.33
CA ASN A 92 8.75 -8.59 5.52
C ASN A 92 7.51 -8.91 6.34
N ASP A 93 7.15 -8.01 7.25
CA ASP A 93 6.05 -8.20 8.19
C ASP A 93 5.43 -6.85 8.51
N TRP A 94 4.12 -6.82 8.67
CA TRP A 94 3.39 -5.60 9.05
C TRP A 94 3.90 -5.01 10.37
N MET A 95 4.44 -5.82 11.26
CA MET A 95 4.95 -5.36 12.55
C MET A 95 6.20 -4.49 12.41
N GLU A 96 6.91 -4.57 11.29
CA GLU A 96 8.07 -3.72 11.01
C GLU A 96 7.67 -2.31 10.57
N LEU A 97 6.43 -2.13 10.14
CA LEU A 97 6.01 -0.91 9.46
C LEU A 97 6.14 0.34 10.32
N SER A 98 5.70 0.29 11.56
CA SER A 98 5.77 1.45 12.47
C SER A 98 7.20 1.93 12.65
N SER A 99 8.13 1.02 12.93
CA SER A 99 9.55 1.35 13.10
C SER A 99 10.15 1.90 11.82
N LEU A 100 9.78 1.33 10.68
CA LEU A 100 10.27 1.77 9.39
C LEU A 100 9.79 3.19 9.08
N LEU A 101 8.53 3.49 9.33
CA LEU A 101 7.97 4.83 9.12
C LEU A 101 8.66 5.85 10.03
N GLU A 102 8.88 5.53 11.30
CA GLU A 102 9.59 6.39 12.23
C GLU A 102 11.01 6.71 11.72
N SER A 103 11.70 5.74 11.15
CA SER A 103 13.05 5.93 10.62
C SER A 103 13.10 6.93 9.45
N TYR A 104 11.98 7.16 8.79
CA TYR A 104 11.83 8.14 7.70
C TYR A 104 11.10 9.41 8.15
N ASN A 105 10.85 9.58 9.45
CA ASN A 105 10.11 10.72 10.01
C ASN A 105 8.68 10.86 9.46
N LEU A 106 8.05 9.71 9.29
CA LEU A 106 6.68 9.66 8.78
C LEU A 106 5.66 9.23 9.83
#